data_fa63eb57dd1a01be6a9b7adfc81119f1
#
_entry.id   fa63eb57dd1a01be6a9b7adfc81119f1
#
_cell.length_a   1.000
_cell.length_b   1.000
_cell.length_c   1.000
_cell.angle_alpha   90.00
_cell.angle_beta   90.00
_cell.angle_gamma   90.00
#
_symmetry.space_group_name_H-M   'P 1'
#
loop_
_entity.id
_entity.type
_entity.pdbx_description
1 polymer ?
#
loop_
_entity_poly.entity_id
_entity_poly.type
_entity_poly.pdbx_seq_one_letter_code
_entity_poly.pdbx_strand_id
1 'polypeptide(L)'
;IQLDDIKMKQRIVEFSRYADLGIENIEKIDNAIVSTHTQYDEEGHEVKTITFPFRKNESEGTIKYFSLAYPIIDALDNGKRLIIDEFDSKMHPLLTCRIIALFNSKETNPQNAQLIFTTHDTNLLSANIFRRDQVWFTQKDRYGATELYSLAEYKVRNDASFEKDYLSGKYGAIPIVGDLTRLFNTQEN
;
A
#
# COMPACT_ATOMS: atom_id res chain seq x y z
N ILE A 1 -14.29 12.02 -3.32
CA ILE A 1 -13.83 12.00 -1.92
C ILE A 1 -14.85 12.83 -1.14
N GLN A 2 -15.46 12.27 -0.09
CA GLN A 2 -16.46 12.95 0.73
C GLN A 2 -15.78 13.92 1.70
N LEU A 3 -15.36 15.08 1.21
CA LEU A 3 -14.84 16.17 2.05
C LEU A 3 -15.94 17.14 2.51
N ASP A 4 -17.17 16.90 2.13
CA ASP A 4 -18.32 17.73 2.51
C ASP A 4 -18.87 17.33 3.91
N ASP A 5 -18.62 16.11 4.37
CA ASP A 5 -18.89 15.68 5.75
C ASP A 5 -17.71 16.09 6.65
N ILE A 6 -17.97 16.96 7.61
CA ILE A 6 -16.95 17.53 8.51
C ILE A 6 -16.22 16.45 9.32
N LYS A 7 -16.93 15.45 9.83
CA LYS A 7 -16.32 14.36 10.63
C LYS A 7 -15.46 13.47 9.76
N MET A 8 -15.94 13.11 8.58
CA MET A 8 -15.19 12.29 7.64
C MET A 8 -13.96 13.04 7.11
N LYS A 9 -14.10 14.33 6.80
CA LYS A 9 -12.97 15.20 6.42
C LYS A 9 -11.87 15.19 7.48
N GLN A 10 -12.22 15.40 8.75
CA GLN A 10 -11.24 15.39 9.84
C GLN A 10 -10.46 14.07 9.91
N ARG A 11 -11.16 12.94 9.82
CA ARG A 11 -10.53 11.60 9.84
C ARG A 11 -9.62 11.38 8.63
N ILE A 12 -10.02 11.83 7.43
CA ILE A 12 -9.21 11.74 6.22
C ILE A 12 -7.93 12.58 6.35
N VAL A 13 -8.04 13.81 6.87
CA VAL A 13 -6.87 14.67 7.11
C VAL A 13 -5.94 14.04 8.13
N GLU A 14 -6.47 13.57 9.25
CA GLU A 14 -5.69 12.89 10.27
C GLU A 14 -4.99 11.63 9.73
N PHE A 15 -5.70 10.80 8.97
CA PHE A 15 -5.13 9.65 8.29
C PHE A 15 -3.97 10.07 7.37
N SER A 16 -4.14 11.15 6.60
CA SER A 16 -3.14 11.62 5.64
C SER A 16 -1.86 12.14 6.29
N ARG A 17 -1.96 12.70 7.48
CA ARG A 17 -0.81 13.15 8.28
C ARG A 17 0.16 12.02 8.65
N TYR A 18 -0.30 10.78 8.70
CA TYR A 18 0.59 9.64 8.93
C TYR A 18 1.50 9.32 7.73
N ALA A 19 1.12 9.75 6.52
CA ALA A 19 1.97 9.61 5.34
C ALA A 19 2.94 10.78 5.19
N ASP A 20 2.50 11.97 5.58
CA ASP A 20 3.28 13.20 5.48
C ASP A 20 2.95 14.13 6.66
N LEU A 21 3.86 14.20 7.62
CA LEU A 21 3.71 15.00 8.83
C LEU A 21 3.68 16.51 8.54
N GLY A 22 4.09 16.96 7.34
CA GLY A 22 4.05 18.36 6.93
C GLY A 22 2.65 18.85 6.57
N ILE A 23 1.69 17.95 6.35
CA ILE A 23 0.31 18.32 5.99
C ILE A 23 -0.46 18.77 7.23
N GLU A 24 -0.82 20.02 7.28
CA GLU A 24 -1.67 20.58 8.34
C GLU A 24 -3.17 20.41 8.06
N ASN A 25 -3.56 20.61 6.81
CA ASN A 25 -4.95 20.52 6.39
C ASN A 25 -5.04 20.09 4.92
N ILE A 26 -6.14 19.43 4.58
CA ILE A 26 -6.53 19.16 3.20
C ILE A 26 -7.99 19.60 3.06
N GLU A 27 -8.25 20.42 2.07
CA GLU A 27 -9.60 20.92 1.85
C GLU A 27 -9.91 21.06 0.35
N LYS A 28 -11.21 21.17 0.06
CA LYS A 28 -11.70 21.44 -1.28
C LYS A 28 -12.05 22.91 -1.36
N ILE A 29 -11.35 23.64 -2.24
CA ILE A 29 -11.65 25.04 -2.59
C ILE A 29 -12.13 25.00 -4.03
N ASP A 30 -13.37 25.47 -4.24
CA ASP A 30 -14.07 25.35 -5.55
C ASP A 30 -14.09 23.87 -6.00
N ASN A 31 -13.40 23.55 -7.09
CA ASN A 31 -13.27 22.19 -7.61
C ASN A 31 -11.86 21.58 -7.43
N ALA A 32 -10.96 22.24 -6.71
CA ALA A 32 -9.60 21.79 -6.46
C ALA A 32 -9.43 21.30 -5.02
N ILE A 33 -8.65 20.23 -4.86
CA ILE A 33 -8.15 19.82 -3.54
C ILE A 33 -6.83 20.54 -3.32
N VAL A 34 -6.69 21.15 -2.16
CA VAL A 34 -5.49 21.85 -1.71
C VAL A 34 -4.99 21.26 -0.40
N SER A 35 -3.66 21.30 -0.20
CA SER A 35 -3.01 20.98 1.07
C SER A 35 -2.40 22.24 1.66
N THR A 36 -2.40 22.32 2.97
CA THR A 36 -1.79 23.40 3.74
C THR A 36 -0.61 22.86 4.54
N HIS A 37 0.53 23.52 4.44
CA HIS A 37 1.76 23.19 5.15
C HIS A 37 2.24 24.38 5.97
N THR A 38 2.90 24.11 7.10
CA THR A 38 3.59 25.14 7.87
C THR A 38 5.02 25.27 7.36
N GLN A 39 5.42 26.49 7.05
CA GLN A 39 6.82 26.82 6.75
C GLN A 39 7.53 27.19 8.04
N TYR A 40 8.72 26.61 8.25
CA TYR A 40 9.61 26.88 9.36
C TYR A 40 10.85 27.65 8.88
N ASP A 41 11.45 28.46 9.79
CA ASP A 41 12.77 29.06 9.58
C ASP A 41 13.90 28.04 9.88
N GLU A 42 15.16 28.50 9.76
CA GLU A 42 16.34 27.66 10.03
C GLU A 42 16.47 27.26 11.51
N GLU A 43 15.77 27.97 12.41
CA GLU A 43 15.78 27.74 13.86
C GLU A 43 14.58 26.85 14.27
N GLY A 44 13.69 26.51 13.34
CA GLY A 44 12.53 25.63 13.56
C GLY A 44 11.29 26.36 14.07
N HIS A 45 11.25 27.72 14.01
CA HIS A 45 10.07 28.48 14.34
C HIS A 45 9.09 28.55 13.15
N GLU A 46 7.80 28.53 13.46
CA GLU A 46 6.75 28.70 12.46
C GLU A 46 6.78 30.12 11.88
N VAL A 47 6.86 30.22 10.56
CA VAL A 47 6.86 31.49 9.84
C VAL A 47 5.51 31.83 9.27
N LYS A 48 4.94 30.88 8.52
CA LYS A 48 3.62 31.04 7.87
C LYS A 48 3.09 29.70 7.38
N THR A 49 1.80 29.66 7.09
CA THR A 49 1.19 28.56 6.36
C THR A 49 1.16 28.83 4.86
N ILE A 50 1.39 27.79 4.08
CA ILE A 50 1.36 27.86 2.61
C ILE A 50 0.38 26.80 2.10
N THR A 51 -0.49 27.21 1.19
CA THR A 51 -1.48 26.32 0.56
C THR A 51 -1.07 26.00 -0.87
N PHE A 52 -1.08 24.72 -1.22
CA PHE A 52 -0.69 24.21 -2.52
C PHE A 52 -1.82 23.41 -3.18
N PRO A 53 -1.90 23.42 -4.53
CA PRO A 53 -2.71 22.47 -5.26
C PRO A 53 -2.21 21.03 -4.97
N PHE A 54 -3.02 20.22 -4.28
CA PHE A 54 -2.63 18.91 -3.75
C PHE A 54 -1.99 18.00 -4.79
N ARG A 55 -2.66 17.80 -5.94
CA ARG A 55 -2.18 16.89 -7.00
C ARG A 55 -0.91 17.35 -7.71
N LYS A 56 -0.53 18.62 -7.61
CA LYS A 56 0.65 19.16 -8.29
C LYS A 56 1.89 19.20 -7.41
N ASN A 57 1.70 19.31 -6.12
CA ASN A 57 2.76 19.62 -5.17
C ASN A 57 3.06 18.47 -4.21
N GLU A 58 2.07 17.60 -3.94
CA GLU A 58 2.31 16.44 -3.11
C GLU A 58 3.00 15.30 -3.86
N SER A 59 3.71 14.44 -3.10
CA SER A 59 4.30 13.23 -3.65
C SER A 59 3.22 12.26 -4.14
N GLU A 60 3.55 11.44 -5.13
CA GLU A 60 2.62 10.41 -5.62
C GLU A 60 2.23 9.42 -4.50
N GLY A 61 3.14 9.16 -3.55
CA GLY A 61 2.86 8.34 -2.38
C GLY A 61 1.84 8.98 -1.46
N THR A 62 1.98 10.28 -1.16
CA THR A 62 1.02 11.06 -0.38
C THR A 62 -0.35 11.09 -1.05
N ILE A 63 -0.38 11.30 -2.37
CA ILE A 63 -1.62 11.30 -3.16
C ILE A 63 -2.31 9.92 -3.12
N LYS A 64 -1.56 8.84 -3.29
CA LYS A 64 -2.08 7.46 -3.21
C LYS A 64 -2.64 7.19 -1.81
N TYR A 65 -1.88 7.50 -0.77
CA TYR A 65 -2.28 7.28 0.62
C TYR A 65 -3.56 8.05 0.96
N PHE A 66 -3.64 9.33 0.60
CA PHE A 66 -4.84 10.14 0.75
C PHE A 66 -6.04 9.55 0.00
N SER A 67 -5.83 9.04 -1.22
CA SER A 67 -6.91 8.46 -2.02
C SER A 67 -7.50 7.19 -1.37
N LEU A 68 -6.72 6.47 -0.58
CA LEU A 68 -7.12 5.28 0.15
C LEU A 68 -7.79 5.59 1.49
N ALA A 69 -7.64 6.81 2.04
CA ALA A 69 -8.15 7.17 3.35
C ALA A 69 -9.66 6.91 3.49
N TYR A 70 -10.47 7.47 2.59
CA TYR A 70 -11.92 7.29 2.63
C TYR A 70 -12.37 5.83 2.44
N PRO A 71 -11.92 5.09 1.41
CA PRO A 71 -12.28 3.68 1.26
C PRO A 71 -11.91 2.80 2.45
N ILE A 72 -10.75 3.05 3.08
CA ILE A 72 -10.30 2.29 4.25
C ILE A 72 -11.18 2.60 5.45
N ILE A 73 -11.41 3.88 5.74
CA ILE A 73 -12.25 4.32 6.86
C ILE A 73 -13.68 3.78 6.70
N ASP A 74 -14.27 3.94 5.51
CA ASP A 74 -15.62 3.45 5.22
C ASP A 74 -15.73 1.92 5.31
N ALA A 75 -14.70 1.19 4.86
CA ALA A 75 -14.67 -0.27 4.99
C ALA A 75 -14.64 -0.70 6.45
N LEU A 76 -13.76 -0.11 7.26
CA LEU A 76 -13.62 -0.43 8.68
C LEU A 76 -14.87 -0.09 9.49
N ASP A 77 -15.47 1.07 9.24
CA ASP A 77 -16.66 1.52 9.94
C ASP A 77 -17.89 0.65 9.65
N ASN A 78 -18.01 0.12 8.43
CA ASN A 78 -19.20 -0.55 7.94
C ASN A 78 -19.02 -2.05 7.68
N GLY A 79 -17.87 -2.65 8.06
CA GLY A 79 -17.60 -4.08 7.85
C GLY A 79 -17.57 -4.48 6.38
N LYS A 80 -17.12 -3.58 5.49
CA LYS A 80 -17.12 -3.81 4.04
C LYS A 80 -15.90 -4.61 3.59
N ARG A 81 -15.98 -5.14 2.37
CA ARG A 81 -14.85 -5.72 1.66
C ARG A 81 -14.21 -4.65 0.78
N LEU A 82 -12.92 -4.42 0.95
CA LEU A 82 -12.12 -3.49 0.16
C LEU A 82 -11.15 -4.30 -0.70
N ILE A 83 -11.21 -4.11 -2.02
CA ILE A 83 -10.33 -4.77 -2.97
C ILE A 83 -9.44 -3.71 -3.62
N ILE A 84 -8.12 -3.89 -3.55
CA ILE A 84 -7.13 -2.95 -4.09
C ILE A 84 -6.12 -3.70 -4.94
N ASP A 85 -5.98 -3.27 -6.18
CA ASP A 85 -4.91 -3.75 -7.07
C ASP A 85 -3.64 -2.92 -6.87
N GLU A 86 -2.46 -3.58 -6.88
CA GLU A 86 -1.15 -2.95 -6.65
C GLU A 86 -1.15 -2.03 -5.41
N PHE A 87 -1.53 -2.61 -4.27
CA PHE A 87 -1.72 -1.85 -3.03
C PHE A 87 -0.47 -1.09 -2.58
N ASP A 88 0.70 -1.71 -2.71
CA ASP A 88 2.02 -1.18 -2.34
C ASP A 88 2.56 -0.12 -3.30
N SER A 89 2.01 -0.03 -4.51
CA SER A 89 2.50 0.89 -5.54
C SER A 89 2.60 2.33 -5.02
N LYS A 90 3.80 2.92 -5.13
CA LYS A 90 4.14 4.29 -4.72
C LYS A 90 4.06 4.59 -3.21
N MET A 91 3.80 3.59 -2.38
CA MET A 91 3.76 3.76 -0.93
C MET A 91 5.02 3.20 -0.26
N HIS A 92 5.40 3.82 0.84
CA HIS A 92 6.45 3.27 1.68
C HIS A 92 5.96 1.97 2.34
N PRO A 93 6.77 0.87 2.37
CA PRO A 93 6.35 -0.42 2.94
C PRO A 93 5.78 -0.34 4.35
N LEU A 94 6.30 0.55 5.20
CA LEU A 94 5.78 0.76 6.55
C LEU A 94 4.34 1.29 6.55
N LEU A 95 3.96 2.14 5.59
CA LEU A 95 2.59 2.64 5.48
C LEU A 95 1.65 1.50 5.06
N THR A 96 2.08 0.68 4.12
CA THR A 96 1.35 -0.53 3.69
C THR A 96 1.10 -1.46 4.88
N CYS A 97 2.15 -1.79 5.66
CA CYS A 97 2.03 -2.60 6.86
C CYS A 97 1.08 -1.97 7.91
N ARG A 98 1.11 -0.65 8.10
CA ARG A 98 0.23 0.04 9.04
C ARG A 98 -1.23 -0.06 8.64
N ILE A 99 -1.55 0.11 7.37
CA ILE A 99 -2.93 -0.07 6.88
C ILE A 99 -3.39 -1.52 7.09
N ILE A 100 -2.56 -2.52 6.75
CA ILE A 100 -2.90 -3.94 6.97
C ILE A 100 -3.17 -4.21 8.45
N ALA A 101 -2.38 -3.61 9.35
CA ALA A 101 -2.55 -3.75 10.79
C ALA A 101 -3.93 -3.25 11.27
N LEU A 102 -4.50 -2.20 10.64
CA LEU A 102 -5.84 -1.73 10.97
C LEU A 102 -6.91 -2.81 10.73
N PHE A 103 -6.78 -3.58 9.65
CA PHE A 103 -7.73 -4.66 9.34
C PHE A 103 -7.52 -5.90 10.23
N ASN A 104 -6.32 -6.11 10.75
CA ASN A 104 -5.98 -7.25 11.61
C ASN A 104 -6.28 -7.01 13.10
N SER A 105 -6.54 -5.78 13.52
CA SER A 105 -6.83 -5.43 14.92
C SER A 105 -8.32 -5.44 15.20
N LYS A 106 -8.74 -6.10 16.29
CA LYS A 106 -10.13 -6.07 16.76
C LYS A 106 -10.56 -4.69 17.26
N GLU A 107 -9.62 -3.84 17.68
CA GLU A 107 -9.89 -2.48 18.15
C GLU A 107 -10.27 -1.56 16.99
N THR A 108 -9.55 -1.66 15.87
CA THR A 108 -9.78 -0.80 14.69
C THR A 108 -10.75 -1.42 13.70
N ASN A 109 -10.96 -2.73 13.75
CA ASN A 109 -11.86 -3.49 12.86
C ASN A 109 -12.89 -4.33 13.63
N PRO A 110 -13.72 -3.73 14.49
CA PRO A 110 -14.75 -4.47 15.24
C PRO A 110 -15.87 -5.01 14.33
N GLN A 111 -16.04 -4.45 13.14
CA GLN A 111 -17.04 -4.85 12.15
C GLN A 111 -16.57 -5.94 11.19
N ASN A 112 -15.35 -6.49 11.39
CA ASN A 112 -14.75 -7.53 10.55
C ASN A 112 -14.69 -7.17 9.05
N ALA A 113 -14.34 -5.93 8.73
CA ALA A 113 -14.02 -5.53 7.38
C ALA A 113 -12.90 -6.41 6.80
N GLN A 114 -12.90 -6.62 5.49
CA GLN A 114 -11.92 -7.44 4.80
C GLN A 114 -11.12 -6.59 3.81
N LEU A 115 -9.79 -6.73 3.84
CA LEU A 115 -8.89 -6.16 2.84
C LEU A 115 -8.35 -7.29 1.95
N ILE A 116 -8.61 -7.20 0.66
CA ILE A 116 -8.09 -8.10 -0.38
C ILE A 116 -7.24 -7.25 -1.31
N PHE A 117 -6.00 -7.65 -1.57
CA PHE A 117 -5.15 -6.84 -2.42
C PHE A 117 -4.12 -7.68 -3.18
N THR A 118 -3.64 -7.13 -4.30
CA THR A 118 -2.46 -7.62 -4.99
C THR A 118 -1.25 -6.77 -4.61
N THR A 119 -0.06 -7.36 -4.64
CA THR A 119 1.19 -6.69 -4.29
C THR A 119 2.37 -7.36 -4.97
N HIS A 120 3.41 -6.57 -5.25
CA HIS A 120 4.74 -7.05 -5.65
C HIS A 120 5.77 -6.94 -4.50
N ASP A 121 5.37 -6.41 -3.33
CA ASP A 121 6.25 -6.22 -2.19
C ASP A 121 6.44 -7.52 -1.40
N THR A 122 7.57 -8.18 -1.63
CA THR A 122 7.92 -9.43 -0.92
C THR A 122 8.23 -9.23 0.56
N ASN A 123 8.55 -7.99 0.99
CA ASN A 123 8.80 -7.71 2.42
C ASN A 123 7.57 -8.01 3.28
N LEU A 124 6.37 -7.93 2.72
CA LEU A 124 5.14 -8.28 3.41
C LEU A 124 5.11 -9.76 3.86
N LEU A 125 5.82 -10.65 3.18
CA LEU A 125 5.95 -12.06 3.58
C LEU A 125 6.83 -12.25 4.82
N SER A 126 7.76 -11.32 5.08
CA SER A 126 8.65 -11.37 6.26
C SER A 126 8.10 -10.63 7.48
N ALA A 127 7.07 -9.80 7.31
CA ALA A 127 6.54 -8.93 8.36
C ALA A 127 5.70 -9.66 9.44
N ASN A 128 5.49 -10.98 9.33
CA ASN A 128 4.68 -11.81 10.24
C ASN A 128 3.24 -11.28 10.46
N ILE A 129 2.70 -10.57 9.47
CA ILE A 129 1.37 -9.96 9.52
C ILE A 129 0.28 -10.85 8.91
N PHE A 130 0.67 -11.93 8.24
CA PHE A 130 -0.25 -12.86 7.60
C PHE A 130 -0.11 -14.29 8.12
N ARG A 131 -1.25 -14.98 8.16
CA ARG A 131 -1.28 -16.44 8.21
C ARG A 131 -1.08 -17.00 6.80
N ARG A 132 -0.65 -18.25 6.70
CA ARG A 132 -0.42 -18.91 5.40
C ARG A 132 -1.66 -18.97 4.51
N ASP A 133 -2.83 -19.14 5.11
CA ASP A 133 -4.11 -19.17 4.41
C ASP A 133 -4.55 -17.82 3.84
N GLN A 134 -3.92 -16.72 4.28
CA GLN A 134 -4.15 -15.38 3.76
C GLN A 134 -3.25 -15.02 2.57
N VAL A 135 -2.19 -15.80 2.32
CA VAL A 135 -1.23 -15.56 1.24
C VAL A 135 -1.55 -16.47 0.05
N TRP A 136 -1.74 -15.84 -1.10
CA TRP A 136 -2.06 -16.50 -2.35
C TRP A 136 -1.07 -16.07 -3.43
N PHE A 137 -0.65 -17.01 -4.26
CA PHE A 137 0.24 -16.77 -5.38
C PHE A 137 -0.50 -16.91 -6.69
N THR A 138 -0.13 -16.04 -7.66
CA THR A 138 -0.57 -16.16 -9.05
C THR A 138 0.63 -16.47 -9.92
N GLN A 139 0.52 -17.48 -10.77
CA GLN A 139 1.57 -17.86 -11.69
C GLN A 139 0.98 -18.09 -13.08
N LYS A 140 1.68 -17.63 -14.12
CA LYS A 140 1.36 -17.99 -15.50
C LYS A 140 2.16 -19.19 -15.93
N ASP A 141 1.50 -20.15 -16.56
CA ASP A 141 2.17 -21.25 -17.22
C ASP A 141 2.81 -20.79 -18.55
N ARG A 142 3.49 -21.72 -19.22
CA ARG A 142 4.12 -21.46 -20.54
C ARG A 142 3.12 -21.11 -21.66
N TYR A 143 1.83 -21.35 -21.47
CA TYR A 143 0.77 -21.06 -22.43
C TYR A 143 0.00 -19.78 -22.07
N GLY A 144 0.38 -19.09 -20.95
CA GLY A 144 -0.26 -17.88 -20.48
C GLY A 144 -1.49 -18.10 -19.61
N ALA A 145 -1.84 -19.36 -19.28
CA ALA A 145 -2.90 -19.62 -18.32
C ALA A 145 -2.44 -19.27 -16.91
N THR A 146 -3.34 -18.67 -16.12
CA THR A 146 -3.05 -18.24 -14.76
C THR A 146 -3.54 -19.29 -13.78
N GLU A 147 -2.64 -19.74 -12.90
CA GLU A 147 -2.95 -20.56 -11.74
C GLU A 147 -2.98 -19.69 -10.49
N LEU A 148 -3.89 -20.00 -9.56
CA LEU A 148 -4.02 -19.37 -8.25
C LEU A 148 -3.95 -20.46 -7.17
N TYR A 149 -3.04 -20.33 -6.22
CA TYR A 149 -2.84 -21.30 -5.15
C TYR A 149 -2.38 -20.63 -3.85
N SER A 150 -2.67 -21.28 -2.71
CA SER A 150 -2.38 -20.73 -1.38
C SER A 150 -1.02 -21.19 -0.84
N LEU A 151 -0.34 -20.33 -0.09
CA LEU A 151 0.82 -20.72 0.71
C LEU A 151 0.48 -21.83 1.72
N ALA A 152 -0.79 -21.98 2.11
CA ALA A 152 -1.24 -23.04 3.01
C ALA A 152 -1.12 -24.44 2.40
N GLU A 153 -1.05 -24.58 1.06
CA GLU A 153 -0.87 -25.86 0.38
C GLU A 153 0.54 -26.43 0.52
N TYR A 154 1.49 -25.59 0.91
CA TYR A 154 2.87 -25.99 1.10
C TYR A 154 3.14 -26.42 2.56
N LYS A 155 3.91 -27.51 2.71
CA LYS A 155 4.44 -27.94 4.01
C LYS A 155 5.63 -27.06 4.36
N VAL A 156 5.39 -26.01 5.13
CA VAL A 156 6.41 -25.06 5.55
C VAL A 156 6.76 -25.28 7.00
N ARG A 157 8.05 -25.25 7.35
CA ARG A 157 8.51 -25.33 8.74
C ARG A 157 8.16 -24.04 9.48
N ASN A 158 7.93 -24.14 10.78
CA ASN A 158 7.55 -22.98 11.61
C ASN A 158 8.62 -21.88 11.69
N ASP A 159 9.89 -22.24 11.44
CA ASP A 159 11.05 -21.36 11.44
C ASP A 159 11.43 -20.84 10.05
N ALA A 160 10.64 -21.14 9.02
CA ALA A 160 10.93 -20.75 7.66
C ALA A 160 10.65 -19.27 7.42
N SER A 161 11.53 -18.61 6.68
CA SER A 161 11.27 -17.28 6.13
C SER A 161 10.50 -17.42 4.82
N PHE A 162 9.23 -17.02 4.83
CA PHE A 162 8.38 -17.10 3.63
C PHE A 162 8.94 -16.28 2.48
N GLU A 163 9.51 -15.12 2.76
CA GLU A 163 10.15 -14.27 1.77
C GLU A 163 11.35 -14.95 1.11
N LYS A 164 12.28 -15.49 1.91
CA LYS A 164 13.48 -16.18 1.38
C LYS A 164 13.08 -17.41 0.56
N ASP A 165 12.12 -18.18 1.04
CA ASP A 165 11.63 -19.37 0.36
C ASP A 165 10.95 -18.98 -0.97
N TYR A 166 10.18 -17.88 -0.99
CA TYR A 166 9.56 -17.35 -2.21
C TYR A 166 10.63 -16.90 -3.21
N LEU A 167 11.57 -16.05 -2.80
CA LEU A 167 12.64 -15.55 -3.66
C LEU A 167 13.55 -16.65 -4.19
N SER A 168 13.67 -17.77 -3.49
CA SER A 168 14.40 -18.96 -3.97
C SER A 168 13.59 -19.81 -4.96
N GLY A 169 12.32 -19.44 -5.24
CA GLY A 169 11.43 -20.17 -6.14
C GLY A 169 10.73 -21.38 -5.54
N LYS A 170 10.84 -21.60 -4.22
CA LYS A 170 10.27 -22.78 -3.55
C LYS A 170 8.74 -22.87 -3.68
N TYR A 171 8.06 -21.73 -3.79
CA TYR A 171 6.62 -21.66 -3.95
C TYR A 171 6.18 -21.39 -5.40
N GLY A 172 7.11 -21.32 -6.35
CA GLY A 172 6.80 -20.84 -7.70
C GLY A 172 6.48 -19.34 -7.71
N ALA A 173 5.68 -18.92 -8.69
CA ALA A 173 5.20 -17.53 -8.88
C ALA A 173 6.31 -16.46 -8.95
N ILE A 174 7.54 -16.87 -9.26
CA ILE A 174 8.65 -15.95 -9.50
C ILE A 174 8.76 -15.65 -11.00
N PRO A 175 9.16 -14.42 -11.38
CA PRO A 175 9.39 -14.08 -12.78
C PRO A 175 10.49 -14.97 -13.39
N ILE A 176 10.24 -15.50 -14.58
CA ILE A 176 11.29 -16.15 -15.38
C ILE A 176 12.13 -15.04 -16.00
N VAL A 177 13.23 -14.71 -15.34
CA VAL A 177 14.15 -13.69 -15.83
C VAL A 177 15.09 -14.32 -16.85
N GLY A 178 14.94 -13.95 -18.12
CA GLY A 178 15.87 -14.35 -19.17
C GLY A 178 17.25 -13.69 -19.02
N ASP A 179 18.26 -14.26 -19.63
CA ASP A 179 19.60 -13.69 -19.68
C ASP A 179 19.63 -12.49 -20.64
N LEU A 180 19.51 -11.28 -20.09
CA LEU A 180 19.54 -10.04 -20.85
C LEU A 180 20.91 -9.76 -21.49
N THR A 181 22.01 -10.40 -21.02
CA THR A 181 23.33 -10.20 -21.60
C THR A 181 23.42 -10.70 -23.04
N ARG A 182 22.54 -11.62 -23.42
CA ARG A 182 22.45 -12.11 -24.81
C ARG A 182 22.04 -11.03 -25.81
N LEU A 183 21.35 -9.98 -25.37
CA LEU A 183 20.97 -8.84 -26.23
C LEU A 183 22.20 -8.01 -26.65
N PHE A 184 23.27 -8.06 -25.87
CA PHE A 184 24.48 -7.27 -26.08
C PHE A 184 25.64 -8.11 -26.68
N ASN A 185 25.55 -9.45 -26.67
CA ASN A 185 26.54 -10.36 -27.17
C ASN A 185 26.33 -10.76 -28.65
N THR A 186 25.44 -10.07 -29.38
CA THR A 186 25.15 -10.32 -30.80
C THR A 186 26.13 -9.59 -31.76
N GLN A 187 27.40 -9.49 -31.37
CA GLN A 187 28.47 -9.12 -32.33
C GLN A 187 29.54 -10.22 -32.31
N GLU A 188 29.33 -11.24 -33.13
CA GLU A 188 30.37 -12.06 -33.75
C GLU A 188 29.68 -13.24 -34.46
N ASN A 189 29.25 -12.99 -35.73
CA ASN A 189 29.33 -13.98 -36.81
C ASN A 189 29.19 -13.24 -38.15
#